data_38fd1384c116a30a90826bb238aea08c
#
_entry.id   38fd1384c116a30a90826bb238aea08c
#
_cell.length_a   1.000
_cell.length_b   1.000
_cell.length_c   1.000
_cell.angle_alpha   90.00
_cell.angle_beta   90.00
_cell.angle_gamma   90.00
#
_symmetry.space_group_name_H-M   'P 1'
#
loop_
_entity.id
_entity.type
_entity.pdbx_description
1 polymer ?
#
loop_
_entity_poly.entity_id
_entity_poly.type
_entity_poly.pdbx_seq_one_letter_code
_entity_poly.pdbx_strand_id
1 'polypeptide(L)'
;MDGPIGAQRQSDAVARRDRAPFADRYRRVRAATQALAAGLTPEDAQIQSMPDASPVKWHLAHTAWFFETFLLQPFAEGYRPFDPAFGYLFNSYYEAVGPRHARPQRGLITRPTLDEVRAYRAHVDAAMAGLIDGSPDAVWAQVEPLITLGLHHEQQHQELILMDIKHAFSCSPLEPIFRTRTIVAAGVASALGWVSFDGGLRRIGHEGGAFAFDNEGPRHKVWLEPFSLSDRPATAGDDLGFIADGGYRRPELWLSDGWAAVQRNGWIAPLYWSAEDDGGWSVFTLSGRRSIDPAEPVCHLSFYEADAYARWAGARLPTEAEWEVAAEGLAAGAGFVDDGLLHPARADSVISAAPRQMLGEVWEWTASAYLPYPGFKPAEGAVGEYNGKFMSGQMVLRGGACVTPRDHIRASYRNFFPPEARWAFSGVRLARDA
;
A
#
# COMPACT_ATOMS: atom_id res chain seq x y z
N MET A 1 7.11 -43.81 -39.33
CA MET A 1 6.37 -42.55 -39.42
C MET A 1 6.15 -42.00 -38.00
N ASP A 2 7.22 -41.45 -37.40
CA ASP A 2 7.19 -40.86 -36.04
C ASP A 2 7.85 -39.49 -36.12
N GLY A 3 7.10 -38.47 -36.43
CA GLY A 3 7.70 -37.15 -36.59
C GLY A 3 6.88 -36.03 -36.10
N PRO A 4 5.74 -35.64 -35.86
CA PRO A 4 5.40 -34.36 -35.27
C PRO A 4 4.96 -34.41 -33.80
N ILE A 5 4.55 -35.56 -33.27
CA ILE A 5 3.97 -35.61 -31.88
C ILE A 5 5.07 -35.45 -30.79
N GLY A 6 6.29 -35.91 -31.06
CA GLY A 6 7.40 -35.81 -30.11
C GLY A 6 7.96 -34.39 -29.94
N ALA A 7 8.00 -33.61 -31.01
CA ALA A 7 8.50 -32.24 -30.98
C ALA A 7 7.50 -31.28 -30.25
N GLN A 8 6.21 -31.47 -30.50
CA GLN A 8 5.15 -30.67 -29.85
C GLN A 8 5.06 -30.94 -28.34
N ARG A 9 5.19 -32.21 -27.91
CA ARG A 9 5.23 -32.56 -26.48
C ARG A 9 6.49 -32.04 -25.78
N GLN A 10 7.61 -31.95 -26.48
CA GLN A 10 8.85 -31.43 -25.91
C GLN A 10 8.82 -29.91 -25.80
N SER A 11 8.20 -29.19 -26.77
CA SER A 11 7.95 -27.76 -26.72
C SER A 11 6.95 -27.41 -25.60
N ASP A 12 5.85 -28.16 -25.46
CA ASP A 12 4.87 -27.97 -24.41
C ASP A 12 5.46 -28.23 -23.00
N ALA A 13 6.38 -29.18 -22.87
CA ALA A 13 7.03 -29.48 -21.59
C ALA A 13 8.05 -28.40 -21.19
N VAL A 14 8.72 -27.77 -22.15
CA VAL A 14 9.64 -26.63 -21.91
C VAL A 14 8.82 -25.38 -21.52
N ALA A 15 7.76 -25.06 -22.28
CA ALA A 15 6.88 -23.95 -21.96
C ALA A 15 6.24 -24.06 -20.56
N ARG A 16 5.82 -25.28 -20.18
CA ARG A 16 5.27 -25.56 -18.82
C ARG A 16 6.31 -25.38 -17.70
N ARG A 17 7.61 -25.65 -17.96
CA ARG A 17 8.69 -25.39 -16.98
C ARG A 17 8.86 -23.90 -16.74
N ASP A 18 8.76 -23.07 -17.76
CA ASP A 18 8.89 -21.60 -17.65
C ASP A 18 7.73 -20.96 -16.88
N ARG A 19 6.56 -21.60 -16.80
CA ARG A 19 5.39 -21.11 -16.06
C ARG A 19 5.36 -21.49 -14.58
N ALA A 20 6.18 -22.46 -14.15
CA ALA A 20 6.21 -22.89 -12.75
C ALA A 20 6.52 -21.73 -11.78
N PRO A 21 7.44 -20.79 -12.05
CA PRO A 21 7.66 -19.62 -11.19
C PRO A 21 6.41 -18.73 -11.05
N PHE A 22 5.62 -18.61 -12.11
CA PHE A 22 4.36 -17.87 -12.08
C PHE A 22 3.32 -18.56 -11.20
N ALA A 23 3.14 -19.86 -11.38
CA ALA A 23 2.24 -20.66 -10.55
C ALA A 23 2.63 -20.60 -9.06
N ASP A 24 3.93 -20.64 -8.76
CA ASP A 24 4.44 -20.52 -7.39
C ASP A 24 4.20 -19.12 -6.82
N ARG A 25 4.46 -18.07 -7.59
CA ARG A 25 4.16 -16.68 -7.18
C ARG A 25 2.67 -16.48 -6.93
N TYR A 26 1.81 -16.96 -7.84
CA TYR A 26 0.37 -16.92 -7.66
C TYR A 26 -0.04 -17.57 -6.33
N ARG A 27 0.37 -18.81 -6.09
CA ARG A 27 0.05 -19.53 -4.84
C ARG A 27 0.54 -18.79 -3.60
N ARG A 28 1.77 -18.25 -3.61
CA ARG A 28 2.33 -17.50 -2.47
C ARG A 28 1.51 -16.25 -2.14
N VAL A 29 1.19 -15.42 -3.14
CA VAL A 29 0.42 -14.19 -2.93
C VAL A 29 -0.98 -14.52 -2.40
N ARG A 30 -1.66 -15.52 -2.99
CA ARG A 30 -2.99 -15.96 -2.54
C ARG A 30 -2.97 -16.51 -1.13
N ALA A 31 -1.98 -17.32 -0.78
CA ALA A 31 -1.81 -17.88 0.56
C ALA A 31 -1.50 -16.79 1.59
N ALA A 32 -0.68 -15.78 1.25
CA ALA A 32 -0.39 -14.64 2.12
C ALA A 32 -1.66 -13.86 2.47
N THR A 33 -2.52 -13.57 1.49
CA THR A 33 -3.82 -12.93 1.74
C THR A 33 -4.71 -13.75 2.67
N GLN A 34 -4.77 -15.06 2.49
CA GLN A 34 -5.55 -15.94 3.38
C GLN A 34 -4.98 -15.97 4.79
N ALA A 35 -3.65 -15.97 4.94
CA ALA A 35 -2.97 -15.96 6.23
C ALA A 35 -3.25 -14.68 7.04
N LEU A 36 -3.43 -13.53 6.38
CA LEU A 36 -3.85 -12.29 7.04
C LEU A 36 -5.26 -12.38 7.63
N ALA A 37 -6.14 -13.15 7.01
CA ALA A 37 -7.53 -13.29 7.47
C ALA A 37 -7.77 -14.53 8.36
N ALA A 38 -6.78 -15.40 8.55
CA ALA A 38 -6.97 -16.72 9.16
C ALA A 38 -7.36 -16.65 10.65
N GLY A 39 -6.90 -15.62 11.38
CA GLY A 39 -7.19 -15.43 12.81
C GLY A 39 -8.44 -14.61 13.10
N LEU A 40 -9.12 -14.09 12.08
CA LEU A 40 -10.29 -13.24 12.24
C LEU A 40 -11.57 -14.08 12.36
N THR A 41 -12.46 -13.67 13.27
CA THR A 41 -13.82 -14.19 13.31
C THR A 41 -14.65 -13.71 12.11
N PRO A 42 -15.79 -14.34 11.79
CA PRO A 42 -16.69 -13.83 10.77
C PRO A 42 -17.16 -12.40 11.04
N GLU A 43 -17.36 -12.05 12.31
CA GLU A 43 -17.75 -10.71 12.77
C GLU A 43 -16.64 -9.70 12.49
N ASP A 44 -15.38 -10.00 12.83
CA ASP A 44 -14.22 -9.17 12.51
C ASP A 44 -14.08 -8.95 11.00
N ALA A 45 -14.25 -10.03 10.23
CA ALA A 45 -14.12 -9.98 8.78
C ALA A 45 -15.27 -9.22 8.08
N GLN A 46 -16.39 -8.98 8.76
CA GLN A 46 -17.59 -8.31 8.23
C GLN A 46 -17.59 -6.80 8.50
N ILE A 47 -16.91 -6.33 9.55
CA ILE A 47 -17.05 -4.94 10.00
C ILE A 47 -16.50 -3.94 8.99
N GLN A 48 -17.21 -2.83 8.83
CA GLN A 48 -16.76 -1.62 8.13
C GLN A 48 -16.85 -0.44 9.10
N SER A 49 -15.73 0.12 9.50
CA SER A 49 -15.64 1.14 10.54
C SER A 49 -15.79 2.58 10.03
N MET A 50 -15.68 2.78 8.71
CA MET A 50 -15.87 4.09 8.07
C MET A 50 -16.16 3.91 6.57
N PRO A 51 -16.68 4.94 5.88
CA PRO A 51 -17.02 4.87 4.45
C PRO A 51 -15.84 4.51 3.53
N ASP A 52 -14.62 4.88 3.93
CA ASP A 52 -13.41 4.66 3.14
C ASP A 52 -12.73 3.30 3.38
N ALA A 53 -13.06 2.61 4.47
CA ALA A 53 -12.63 1.23 4.72
C ALA A 53 -13.51 0.23 3.96
N SER A 54 -13.06 -1.01 3.90
CA SER A 54 -13.87 -2.14 3.43
C SER A 54 -13.70 -3.33 4.38
N PRO A 55 -14.74 -4.18 4.52
CA PRO A 55 -14.61 -5.42 5.30
C PRO A 55 -13.51 -6.33 4.76
N VAL A 56 -12.79 -7.02 5.63
CA VAL A 56 -11.79 -8.02 5.22
C VAL A 56 -12.41 -9.06 4.28
N LYS A 57 -13.63 -9.50 4.57
CA LYS A 57 -14.39 -10.41 3.71
C LYS A 57 -14.57 -9.86 2.29
N TRP A 58 -14.80 -8.55 2.15
CA TRP A 58 -14.92 -7.91 0.84
C TRP A 58 -13.57 -7.92 0.09
N HIS A 59 -12.45 -7.62 0.76
CA HIS A 59 -11.13 -7.69 0.15
C HIS A 59 -10.79 -9.09 -0.37
N LEU A 60 -11.09 -10.12 0.43
CA LEU A 60 -10.90 -11.51 0.02
C LEU A 60 -11.67 -11.86 -1.24
N ALA A 61 -12.93 -11.44 -1.33
CA ALA A 61 -13.77 -11.69 -2.48
C ALA A 61 -13.37 -10.84 -3.70
N HIS A 62 -13.05 -9.56 -3.50
CA HIS A 62 -12.66 -8.64 -4.57
C HIS A 62 -11.39 -9.08 -5.30
N THR A 63 -10.39 -9.58 -4.58
CA THR A 63 -9.17 -10.09 -5.22
C THR A 63 -9.42 -11.39 -6.00
N ALA A 64 -10.38 -12.22 -5.60
CA ALA A 64 -10.84 -13.35 -6.42
C ALA A 64 -11.64 -12.87 -7.64
N TRP A 65 -12.53 -11.88 -7.44
CA TRP A 65 -13.31 -11.25 -8.50
C TRP A 65 -12.42 -10.68 -9.63
N PHE A 66 -11.26 -10.12 -9.29
CA PHE A 66 -10.32 -9.60 -10.29
C PHE A 66 -9.86 -10.73 -11.24
N PHE A 67 -9.39 -11.84 -10.69
CA PHE A 67 -8.93 -12.98 -11.49
C PHE A 67 -10.09 -13.64 -12.26
N GLU A 68 -11.26 -13.74 -11.66
CA GLU A 68 -12.44 -14.26 -12.34
C GLU A 68 -12.85 -13.40 -13.54
N THR A 69 -12.94 -12.09 -13.33
CA THR A 69 -13.47 -11.14 -14.32
C THR A 69 -12.49 -10.89 -15.48
N PHE A 70 -11.22 -10.67 -15.16
CA PHE A 70 -10.23 -10.24 -16.16
C PHE A 70 -9.45 -11.40 -16.80
N LEU A 71 -9.48 -12.59 -16.20
CA LEU A 71 -8.72 -13.74 -16.68
C LEU A 71 -9.60 -14.98 -16.99
N LEU A 72 -10.36 -15.45 -16.01
CA LEU A 72 -11.08 -16.72 -16.20
C LEU A 72 -12.24 -16.60 -17.19
N GLN A 73 -13.07 -15.58 -17.05
CA GLN A 73 -14.22 -15.41 -17.95
C GLN A 73 -13.81 -15.22 -19.41
N PRO A 74 -12.78 -14.39 -19.75
CA PRO A 74 -12.40 -14.21 -21.15
C PRO A 74 -11.47 -15.29 -21.71
N PHE A 75 -10.68 -16.01 -20.88
CA PHE A 75 -9.59 -16.85 -21.37
C PHE A 75 -9.68 -18.33 -20.98
N ALA A 76 -10.51 -18.72 -20.00
CA ALA A 76 -10.65 -20.11 -19.60
C ALA A 76 -11.88 -20.70 -20.30
N GLU A 77 -11.66 -21.58 -21.28
CA GLU A 77 -12.72 -22.20 -22.03
C GLU A 77 -13.67 -22.99 -21.10
N GLY A 78 -14.98 -22.76 -21.26
CA GLY A 78 -16.01 -23.45 -20.47
C GLY A 78 -16.08 -23.02 -19.00
N TYR A 79 -15.32 -21.99 -18.58
CA TYR A 79 -15.40 -21.47 -17.22
C TYR A 79 -16.81 -20.96 -16.89
N ARG A 80 -17.28 -21.27 -15.69
CA ARG A 80 -18.53 -20.74 -15.16
C ARG A 80 -18.27 -19.93 -13.91
N PRO A 81 -18.76 -18.67 -13.84
CA PRO A 81 -18.66 -17.86 -12.63
C PRO A 81 -19.24 -18.61 -11.43
N PHE A 82 -18.62 -18.42 -10.26
CA PHE A 82 -19.07 -19.06 -9.02
C PHE A 82 -20.51 -18.64 -8.65
N ASP A 83 -20.79 -17.35 -8.70
CA ASP A 83 -22.12 -16.78 -8.54
C ASP A 83 -22.22 -15.49 -9.40
N PRO A 84 -23.21 -15.37 -10.29
CA PRO A 84 -23.38 -14.18 -11.13
C PRO A 84 -23.55 -12.87 -10.35
N ALA A 85 -24.08 -12.89 -9.12
CA ALA A 85 -24.23 -11.71 -8.29
C ALA A 85 -22.89 -11.15 -7.80
N PHE A 86 -21.81 -11.95 -7.78
CA PHE A 86 -20.49 -11.51 -7.33
C PHE A 86 -19.87 -10.50 -8.28
N GLY A 87 -20.25 -10.49 -9.55
CA GLY A 87 -19.89 -9.46 -10.51
C GLY A 87 -20.26 -8.05 -10.02
N TYR A 88 -21.44 -7.89 -9.43
CA TYR A 88 -21.92 -6.63 -8.84
C TYR A 88 -21.34 -6.38 -7.44
N LEU A 89 -21.36 -7.39 -6.55
CA LEU A 89 -21.02 -7.23 -5.14
C LEU A 89 -19.54 -6.86 -4.93
N PHE A 90 -18.65 -7.41 -5.75
CA PHE A 90 -17.21 -7.30 -5.56
C PHE A 90 -16.49 -6.44 -6.61
N ASN A 91 -17.23 -5.83 -7.56
CA ASN A 91 -16.68 -4.74 -8.37
C ASN A 91 -16.39 -3.52 -7.49
N SER A 92 -15.27 -2.84 -7.72
CA SER A 92 -14.85 -1.66 -6.96
C SER A 92 -15.18 -0.36 -7.70
N TYR A 93 -14.40 -0.02 -8.71
CA TYR A 93 -14.50 1.23 -9.47
C TYR A 93 -14.45 1.03 -10.98
N TYR A 94 -14.53 -0.21 -11.45
CA TYR A 94 -14.48 -0.54 -12.88
C TYR A 94 -15.84 -0.34 -13.53
N GLU A 95 -16.10 0.92 -13.95
CA GLU A 95 -17.38 1.30 -14.55
C GLU A 95 -17.63 0.56 -15.88
N ALA A 96 -16.58 0.30 -16.67
CA ALA A 96 -16.68 -0.44 -17.92
C ALA A 96 -17.06 -1.93 -17.73
N VAL A 97 -16.86 -2.48 -16.53
CA VAL A 97 -17.29 -3.85 -16.19
C VAL A 97 -18.79 -3.89 -15.88
N GLY A 98 -19.33 -2.82 -15.31
CA GLY A 98 -20.75 -2.73 -15.00
C GLY A 98 -21.05 -2.14 -13.62
N PRO A 99 -22.31 -2.20 -13.16
CA PRO A 99 -22.72 -1.63 -11.88
C PRO A 99 -22.01 -2.31 -10.70
N ARG A 100 -21.92 -1.58 -9.59
CA ARG A 100 -21.21 -2.01 -8.38
C ARG A 100 -21.99 -1.70 -7.11
N HIS A 101 -21.73 -2.46 -6.06
CA HIS A 101 -22.21 -2.15 -4.72
C HIS A 101 -21.48 -0.91 -4.16
N ALA A 102 -22.23 0.00 -3.53
CA ALA A 102 -21.69 1.25 -3.02
C ALA A 102 -20.62 1.00 -1.92
N ARG A 103 -19.43 1.62 -2.05
CA ARG A 103 -18.31 1.43 -1.10
C ARG A 103 -18.71 1.70 0.36
N PRO A 104 -19.43 2.80 0.71
CA PRO A 104 -19.80 3.08 2.10
C PRO A 104 -20.76 2.06 2.71
N GLN A 105 -21.33 1.16 1.91
CA GLN A 105 -22.31 0.16 2.33
C GLN A 105 -21.76 -1.29 2.29
N ARG A 106 -20.48 -1.48 2.06
CA ARG A 106 -19.86 -2.83 1.98
C ARG A 106 -20.02 -3.62 3.27
N GLY A 107 -20.08 -2.96 4.41
CA GLY A 107 -20.37 -3.57 5.70
C GLY A 107 -21.77 -4.19 5.82
N LEU A 108 -22.70 -3.83 4.94
CA LEU A 108 -24.06 -4.39 4.90
C LEU A 108 -24.15 -5.70 4.10
N ILE A 109 -23.08 -6.10 3.41
CA ILE A 109 -23.04 -7.34 2.64
C ILE A 109 -22.93 -8.55 3.60
N THR A 110 -24.03 -9.02 4.16
CA THR A 110 -24.05 -10.17 5.06
C THR A 110 -23.96 -11.50 4.33
N ARG A 111 -24.28 -11.54 3.04
CA ARG A 111 -24.12 -12.67 2.13
C ARG A 111 -23.33 -12.23 0.90
N PRO A 112 -22.37 -13.05 0.46
CA PRO A 112 -22.00 -14.36 1.00
C PRO A 112 -21.41 -14.30 2.42
N THR A 113 -21.46 -15.43 3.13
CA THR A 113 -20.74 -15.64 4.39
C THR A 113 -19.22 -15.66 4.17
N LEU A 114 -18.42 -15.60 5.24
CA LEU A 114 -16.97 -15.74 5.12
C LEU A 114 -16.54 -17.07 4.51
N ASP A 115 -17.23 -18.16 4.84
CA ASP A 115 -16.93 -19.50 4.31
C ASP A 115 -17.31 -19.63 2.83
N GLU A 116 -18.43 -19.02 2.39
CA GLU A 116 -18.76 -18.93 0.96
C GLU A 116 -17.73 -18.11 0.18
N VAL A 117 -17.18 -17.03 0.76
CA VAL A 117 -16.07 -16.27 0.14
C VAL A 117 -14.80 -17.13 0.07
N ARG A 118 -14.50 -17.92 1.08
CA ARG A 118 -13.38 -18.88 1.04
C ARG A 118 -13.57 -19.93 -0.04
N ALA A 119 -14.79 -20.46 -0.18
CA ALA A 119 -15.13 -21.40 -1.25
C ALA A 119 -15.01 -20.75 -2.65
N TYR A 120 -15.48 -19.50 -2.78
CA TYR A 120 -15.28 -18.69 -4.00
C TYR A 120 -13.81 -18.56 -4.36
N ARG A 121 -12.95 -18.17 -3.42
CA ARG A 121 -11.51 -18.08 -3.65
C ARG A 121 -10.92 -19.40 -4.10
N ALA A 122 -11.28 -20.51 -3.45
CA ALA A 122 -10.79 -21.84 -3.82
C ALA A 122 -11.22 -22.25 -5.24
N HIS A 123 -12.46 -21.92 -5.64
CA HIS A 123 -12.96 -22.15 -7.00
C HIS A 123 -12.13 -21.40 -8.04
N VAL A 124 -11.89 -20.10 -7.80
CA VAL A 124 -11.06 -19.25 -8.67
C VAL A 124 -9.62 -19.77 -8.72
N ASP A 125 -9.03 -20.14 -7.58
CA ASP A 125 -7.65 -20.63 -7.50
C ASP A 125 -7.44 -21.93 -8.28
N ALA A 126 -8.41 -22.84 -8.20
CA ALA A 126 -8.38 -24.09 -8.97
C ALA A 126 -8.45 -23.85 -10.49
N ALA A 127 -9.33 -22.93 -10.93
CA ALA A 127 -9.45 -22.56 -12.33
C ALA A 127 -8.21 -21.80 -12.85
N MET A 128 -7.65 -20.90 -12.04
CA MET A 128 -6.40 -20.18 -12.37
C MET A 128 -5.20 -21.13 -12.51
N ALA A 129 -5.09 -22.15 -11.68
CA ALA A 129 -4.06 -23.18 -11.85
C ALA A 129 -4.19 -23.86 -13.21
N GLY A 130 -5.40 -24.23 -13.60
CA GLY A 130 -5.66 -24.79 -14.93
C GLY A 130 -5.32 -23.83 -16.07
N LEU A 131 -5.65 -22.55 -15.95
CA LEU A 131 -5.32 -21.53 -16.94
C LEU A 131 -3.80 -21.31 -17.07
N ILE A 132 -3.07 -21.24 -15.96
CA ILE A 132 -1.62 -21.04 -15.95
C ILE A 132 -0.93 -22.25 -16.57
N ASP A 133 -1.31 -23.46 -16.18
CA ASP A 133 -0.62 -24.68 -16.64
C ASP A 133 -1.03 -25.10 -18.05
N GLY A 134 -2.27 -24.82 -18.46
CA GLY A 134 -2.87 -25.37 -19.67
C GLY A 134 -2.96 -24.43 -20.89
N SER A 135 -2.77 -23.11 -20.69
CA SER A 135 -2.96 -22.14 -21.78
C SER A 135 -2.00 -22.39 -22.97
N PRO A 136 -2.47 -22.30 -24.23
CA PRO A 136 -1.60 -22.15 -25.39
C PRO A 136 -0.73 -20.91 -25.29
N ASP A 137 0.44 -20.89 -25.95
CA ASP A 137 1.39 -19.75 -25.86
C ASP A 137 0.79 -18.43 -26.34
N ALA A 138 -0.06 -18.44 -27.33
CA ALA A 138 -0.78 -17.27 -27.82
C ALA A 138 -1.74 -16.67 -26.78
N VAL A 139 -2.38 -17.50 -25.96
CA VAL A 139 -3.23 -17.08 -24.84
C VAL A 139 -2.34 -16.64 -23.67
N TRP A 140 -1.28 -17.39 -23.40
CA TRP A 140 -0.34 -17.06 -22.32
C TRP A 140 0.22 -15.64 -22.46
N ALA A 141 0.63 -15.22 -23.65
CA ALA A 141 1.15 -13.88 -23.91
C ALA A 141 0.14 -12.75 -23.54
N GLN A 142 -1.16 -13.05 -23.52
CA GLN A 142 -2.20 -12.10 -23.12
C GLN A 142 -2.50 -12.17 -21.60
N VAL A 143 -2.49 -13.35 -21.00
CA VAL A 143 -2.86 -13.53 -19.60
C VAL A 143 -1.72 -13.25 -18.61
N GLU A 144 -0.45 -13.49 -18.99
CA GLU A 144 0.72 -13.26 -18.14
C GLU A 144 0.79 -11.83 -17.58
N PRO A 145 0.67 -10.76 -18.38
CA PRO A 145 0.66 -9.38 -17.86
C PRO A 145 -0.52 -9.12 -16.92
N LEU A 146 -1.70 -9.69 -17.21
CA LEU A 146 -2.89 -9.53 -16.37
C LEU A 146 -2.78 -10.31 -15.05
N ILE A 147 -2.18 -11.50 -15.07
CA ILE A 147 -1.86 -12.26 -13.84
C ILE A 147 -0.91 -11.43 -12.98
N THR A 148 0.16 -10.90 -13.58
CA THR A 148 1.13 -10.07 -12.87
C THR A 148 0.48 -8.84 -12.24
N LEU A 149 -0.36 -8.13 -12.98
CA LEU A 149 -1.15 -7.01 -12.46
C LEU A 149 -2.06 -7.45 -11.31
N GLY A 150 -2.78 -8.56 -11.47
CA GLY A 150 -3.68 -9.11 -10.45
C GLY A 150 -2.95 -9.49 -9.16
N LEU A 151 -1.72 -10.01 -9.24
CA LEU A 151 -0.90 -10.31 -8.08
C LEU A 151 -0.49 -9.04 -7.35
N HIS A 152 -0.05 -8.01 -8.06
CA HIS A 152 0.26 -6.71 -7.46
C HIS A 152 -0.98 -6.01 -6.90
N HIS A 153 -2.14 -6.13 -7.57
CA HIS A 153 -3.42 -5.66 -7.05
C HIS A 153 -3.80 -6.39 -5.75
N GLU A 154 -3.62 -7.70 -5.68
CA GLU A 154 -3.88 -8.44 -4.44
C GLU A 154 -2.92 -8.04 -3.31
N GLN A 155 -1.66 -7.76 -3.61
CA GLN A 155 -0.68 -7.26 -2.64
C GLN A 155 -1.06 -5.87 -2.09
N GLN A 156 -1.65 -4.99 -2.90
CA GLN A 156 -2.26 -3.74 -2.39
C GLN A 156 -3.41 -4.04 -1.41
N HIS A 157 -4.24 -5.03 -1.73
CA HIS A 157 -5.33 -5.43 -0.85
C HIS A 157 -4.86 -6.12 0.44
N GLN A 158 -3.67 -6.74 0.48
CA GLN A 158 -3.05 -7.22 1.72
C GLN A 158 -2.76 -6.05 2.68
N GLU A 159 -2.23 -4.96 2.16
CA GLU A 159 -2.03 -3.73 2.93
C GLU A 159 -3.36 -3.13 3.40
N LEU A 160 -4.35 -2.98 2.50
CA LEU A 160 -5.66 -2.45 2.83
C LEU A 160 -6.38 -3.30 3.90
N ILE A 161 -6.25 -4.62 3.89
CA ILE A 161 -6.77 -5.49 4.96
C ILE A 161 -6.23 -5.08 6.32
N LEU A 162 -4.91 -4.84 6.42
CA LEU A 162 -4.27 -4.48 7.69
C LEU A 162 -4.61 -3.05 8.13
N MET A 163 -4.74 -2.13 7.18
CA MET A 163 -5.19 -0.76 7.44
C MET A 163 -6.63 -0.75 7.98
N ASP A 164 -7.54 -1.42 7.28
CA ASP A 164 -8.96 -1.36 7.55
C ASP A 164 -9.33 -2.13 8.83
N ILE A 165 -8.70 -3.29 9.09
CA ILE A 165 -8.92 -4.02 10.33
C ILE A 165 -8.33 -3.31 11.55
N LYS A 166 -7.17 -2.63 11.40
CA LYS A 166 -6.61 -1.80 12.47
C LYS A 166 -7.58 -0.69 12.84
N HIS A 167 -8.14 0.00 11.85
CA HIS A 167 -9.13 1.05 12.09
C HIS A 167 -10.40 0.48 12.76
N ALA A 168 -10.89 -0.66 12.29
CA ALA A 168 -12.06 -1.30 12.88
C ALA A 168 -11.85 -1.68 14.35
N PHE A 169 -10.69 -2.26 14.68
CA PHE A 169 -10.35 -2.66 16.04
C PHE A 169 -10.13 -1.47 16.97
N SER A 170 -9.57 -0.36 16.47
CA SER A 170 -9.40 0.86 17.25
C SER A 170 -10.73 1.55 17.59
N CYS A 171 -11.80 1.29 16.84
CA CYS A 171 -13.15 1.78 17.14
C CYS A 171 -13.87 0.95 18.19
N SER A 172 -13.37 -0.24 18.52
CA SER A 172 -13.93 -1.08 19.58
C SER A 172 -13.41 -0.64 20.95
N PRO A 173 -14.29 -0.43 21.95
CA PRO A 173 -13.83 -0.13 23.31
C PRO A 173 -12.96 -1.22 23.95
N LEU A 174 -12.99 -2.45 23.41
CA LEU A 174 -12.18 -3.58 23.88
C LEU A 174 -10.83 -3.66 23.19
N GLU A 175 -10.58 -2.85 22.16
CA GLU A 175 -9.33 -2.78 21.40
C GLU A 175 -8.76 -4.17 21.04
N PRO A 176 -9.48 -5.01 20.26
CA PRO A 176 -9.03 -6.36 19.94
C PRO A 176 -7.62 -6.39 19.37
N ILE A 177 -6.87 -7.44 19.65
CA ILE A 177 -5.52 -7.67 19.14
C ILE A 177 -5.62 -8.49 17.85
N PHE A 178 -5.05 -7.97 16.76
CA PHE A 178 -4.96 -8.70 15.50
C PHE A 178 -3.91 -9.81 15.56
N ARG A 179 -2.72 -9.49 16.11
CA ARG A 179 -1.62 -10.44 16.25
C ARG A 179 -0.74 -10.08 17.44
N THR A 180 -0.48 -11.03 18.32
CA THR A 180 0.47 -10.84 19.43
C THR A 180 1.88 -10.62 18.90
N ARG A 181 2.60 -9.66 19.48
CA ARG A 181 4.00 -9.36 19.18
C ARG A 181 4.80 -9.28 20.47
N THR A 182 6.05 -9.71 20.43
CA THR A 182 7.01 -9.40 21.50
C THR A 182 7.36 -7.92 21.45
N ILE A 183 7.12 -7.19 22.54
CA ILE A 183 7.45 -5.77 22.65
C ILE A 183 8.97 -5.69 22.89
N VAL A 184 9.66 -4.95 22.05
CA VAL A 184 11.06 -4.57 22.25
C VAL A 184 11.09 -3.34 23.17
N ALA A 185 12.01 -3.28 24.13
CA ALA A 185 12.15 -2.10 25.01
C ALA A 185 12.34 -0.82 24.21
N ALA A 186 11.71 0.28 24.67
CA ALA A 186 11.84 1.59 24.04
C ALA A 186 13.30 2.02 23.91
N GLY A 187 13.62 2.75 22.85
CA GLY A 187 14.96 3.21 22.52
C GLY A 187 15.06 4.73 22.43
N VAL A 188 16.27 5.19 22.21
CA VAL A 188 16.54 6.61 21.94
C VAL A 188 16.82 6.75 20.45
N ALA A 189 16.09 7.64 19.79
CA ALA A 189 16.34 7.99 18.39
C ALA A 189 17.72 8.64 18.25
N SER A 190 18.43 8.32 17.17
CA SER A 190 19.61 9.11 16.76
C SER A 190 19.19 10.53 16.40
N ALA A 191 20.08 11.51 16.63
CA ALA A 191 19.85 12.86 16.13
C ALA A 191 19.59 12.84 14.61
N LEU A 192 18.71 13.73 14.15
CA LEU A 192 18.38 13.85 12.74
C LEU A 192 19.59 14.37 11.95
N GLY A 193 20.07 13.60 10.99
CA GLY A 193 21.09 13.97 10.03
C GLY A 193 20.49 14.39 8.68
N TRP A 194 21.35 14.88 7.78
CA TRP A 194 20.97 15.32 6.45
C TRP A 194 21.91 14.72 5.40
N VAL A 195 21.33 14.26 4.31
CA VAL A 195 22.04 13.74 3.12
C VAL A 195 21.78 14.70 1.98
N SER A 196 22.84 15.27 1.41
CA SER A 196 22.75 16.27 0.33
C SER A 196 22.79 15.60 -1.03
N PHE A 197 22.02 16.14 -1.96
CA PHE A 197 21.92 15.72 -3.35
C PHE A 197 22.18 16.91 -4.27
N ASP A 198 23.01 16.70 -5.27
CA ASP A 198 23.21 17.67 -6.33
C ASP A 198 21.94 17.80 -7.18
N GLY A 199 21.59 19.02 -7.51
CA GLY A 199 20.51 19.32 -8.45
C GLY A 199 20.84 18.91 -9.90
N GLY A 200 20.15 19.55 -10.84
CA GLY A 200 20.35 19.37 -12.27
C GLY A 200 19.26 18.54 -12.93
N LEU A 201 19.54 18.19 -14.19
CA LEU A 201 18.61 17.39 -14.98
C LEU A 201 18.63 15.93 -14.53
N ARG A 202 17.50 15.44 -14.03
CA ARG A 202 17.29 14.05 -13.59
C ARG A 202 16.24 13.36 -14.44
N ARG A 203 16.08 12.06 -14.27
CA ARG A 203 15.02 11.28 -14.90
C ARG A 203 14.33 10.47 -13.81
N ILE A 204 13.00 10.55 -13.77
CA ILE A 204 12.16 9.81 -12.85
C ILE A 204 11.11 9.00 -13.61
N GLY A 205 10.52 8.02 -12.91
CA GLY A 205 9.57 7.08 -13.47
C GLY A 205 10.22 5.76 -13.86
N HIS A 206 9.40 4.73 -14.02
CA HIS A 206 9.86 3.38 -14.31
C HIS A 206 10.52 3.28 -15.70
N GLU A 207 11.61 2.50 -15.78
CA GLU A 207 12.27 2.13 -17.01
C GLU A 207 12.66 0.64 -16.95
N GLY A 208 12.39 -0.10 -18.00
CA GLY A 208 12.80 -1.50 -18.13
C GLY A 208 11.64 -2.47 -18.32
N GLY A 209 11.93 -3.77 -18.31
CA GLY A 209 10.98 -4.85 -18.57
C GLY A 209 10.30 -5.44 -17.32
N ALA A 210 10.66 -4.97 -16.12
CA ALA A 210 10.00 -5.39 -14.88
C ALA A 210 8.61 -4.76 -14.76
N PHE A 211 7.76 -5.32 -13.91
CA PHE A 211 6.43 -4.79 -13.68
C PHE A 211 6.47 -3.38 -13.07
N ALA A 212 5.63 -2.51 -13.61
CA ALA A 212 5.25 -1.23 -13.02
C ALA A 212 3.79 -0.96 -13.30
N PHE A 213 3.12 -0.20 -12.44
CA PHE A 213 1.80 0.33 -12.74
C PHE A 213 1.90 1.42 -13.82
N ASP A 214 0.83 1.64 -14.56
CA ASP A 214 0.78 2.66 -15.61
C ASP A 214 1.11 4.08 -15.11
N ASN A 215 0.75 4.40 -13.87
CA ASN A 215 1.01 5.70 -13.24
C ASN A 215 2.49 5.95 -12.90
N GLU A 216 3.34 4.94 -12.99
CA GLU A 216 4.79 5.06 -12.76
C GLU A 216 5.55 5.51 -14.02
N GLY A 217 4.90 5.59 -15.13
CA GLY A 217 5.46 5.96 -16.43
C GLY A 217 4.71 7.07 -17.15
N PRO A 218 5.26 7.50 -18.28
CA PRO A 218 6.59 7.15 -18.82
C PRO A 218 7.74 7.81 -18.03
N ARG A 219 8.94 7.20 -18.07
CA ARG A 219 10.15 7.83 -17.53
C ARG A 219 10.43 9.14 -18.28
N HIS A 220 10.61 10.22 -17.52
CA HIS A 220 10.73 11.56 -18.08
C HIS A 220 11.80 12.40 -17.37
N LYS A 221 12.14 13.54 -17.96
CA LYS A 221 13.12 14.48 -17.44
C LYS A 221 12.47 15.44 -16.47
N VAL A 222 13.15 15.70 -15.36
CA VAL A 222 12.82 16.74 -14.38
C VAL A 222 14.07 17.53 -14.06
N TRP A 223 13.94 18.83 -13.78
CA TRP A 223 15.00 19.65 -13.20
C TRP A 223 14.80 19.70 -11.70
N LEU A 224 15.87 19.46 -10.95
CA LEU A 224 15.89 19.61 -9.50
C LEU A 224 16.92 20.66 -9.12
N GLU A 225 16.59 21.54 -8.18
CA GLU A 225 17.58 22.33 -7.48
C GLU A 225 18.36 21.45 -6.47
N PRO A 226 19.56 21.82 -6.04
CA PRO A 226 20.25 21.10 -4.97
C PRO A 226 19.36 21.04 -3.71
N PHE A 227 19.30 19.88 -3.07
CA PHE A 227 18.45 19.65 -1.91
C PHE A 227 19.11 18.70 -0.90
N SER A 228 18.59 18.66 0.31
CA SER A 228 18.97 17.65 1.29
C SER A 228 17.75 16.94 1.83
N LEU A 229 17.85 15.63 2.07
CA LEU A 229 16.84 14.85 2.77
C LEU A 229 17.33 14.47 4.17
N SER A 230 16.42 14.39 5.11
CA SER A 230 16.73 13.78 6.40
C SER A 230 17.19 12.33 6.23
N ASP A 231 18.19 11.94 7.00
CA ASP A 231 18.84 10.62 6.91
C ASP A 231 17.94 9.48 7.41
N ARG A 232 16.82 9.80 8.07
CA ARG A 232 15.77 8.90 8.55
C ARG A 232 14.39 9.56 8.46
N PRO A 233 13.29 8.80 8.52
CA PRO A 233 11.97 9.38 8.77
C PRO A 233 11.92 10.12 10.10
N ALA A 234 11.00 11.07 10.26
CA ALA A 234 10.70 11.65 11.56
C ALA A 234 10.20 10.56 12.52
N THR A 235 10.62 10.65 13.76
CA THR A 235 10.23 9.67 14.79
C THR A 235 9.03 10.14 15.60
N ALA A 236 8.44 9.23 16.35
CA ALA A 236 7.39 9.57 17.31
C ALA A 236 7.88 10.57 18.37
N GLY A 237 9.16 10.50 18.76
CA GLY A 237 9.77 11.48 19.66
C GLY A 237 9.89 12.88 19.06
N ASP A 238 10.19 12.96 17.76
CA ASP A 238 10.22 14.24 17.05
C ASP A 238 8.80 14.85 16.99
N ASP A 239 7.77 14.04 16.74
CA ASP A 239 6.37 14.49 16.68
C ASP A 239 5.82 14.85 18.08
N LEU A 240 6.23 14.14 19.15
CA LEU A 240 5.93 14.54 20.52
C LEU A 240 6.46 15.95 20.83
N GLY A 241 7.62 16.34 20.29
CA GLY A 241 8.12 17.71 20.35
C GLY A 241 7.19 18.72 19.68
N PHE A 242 6.67 18.40 18.49
CA PHE A 242 5.68 19.21 17.78
C PHE A 242 4.37 19.37 18.59
N ILE A 243 3.86 18.28 19.16
CA ILE A 243 2.67 18.30 20.01
C ILE A 243 2.90 19.16 21.26
N ALA A 244 4.02 18.98 21.96
CA ALA A 244 4.37 19.71 23.17
C ALA A 244 4.50 21.21 22.95
N ASP A 245 5.06 21.64 21.79
CA ASP A 245 5.13 23.06 21.37
C ASP A 245 3.78 23.60 20.87
N GLY A 246 2.72 22.82 20.99
CA GLY A 246 1.35 23.23 20.62
C GLY A 246 1.08 23.23 19.12
N GLY A 247 1.78 22.43 18.34
CA GLY A 247 1.65 22.40 16.88
C GLY A 247 0.21 22.28 16.37
N TYR A 248 -0.63 21.48 17.02
CA TYR A 248 -2.06 21.33 16.70
C TYR A 248 -2.92 22.54 17.12
N ARG A 249 -2.34 23.59 17.73
CA ARG A 249 -3.04 24.83 18.15
C ARG A 249 -2.49 26.06 17.44
N ARG A 250 -1.57 25.89 16.49
CA ARG A 250 -0.85 26.96 15.80
C ARG A 250 -1.27 27.02 14.33
N PRO A 251 -2.33 27.78 13.97
CA PRO A 251 -2.87 27.81 12.60
C PRO A 251 -1.87 28.20 11.53
N GLU A 252 -0.84 29.00 11.89
CA GLU A 252 0.17 29.48 10.96
C GLU A 252 1.07 28.36 10.39
N LEU A 253 1.06 27.18 11.01
CA LEU A 253 1.79 26.01 10.53
C LEU A 253 1.00 25.20 9.48
N TRP A 254 -0.30 25.38 9.43
CA TRP A 254 -1.20 24.50 8.67
C TRP A 254 -1.61 25.13 7.33
N LEU A 255 -1.79 24.29 6.33
CA LEU A 255 -2.57 24.64 5.15
C LEU A 255 -4.03 24.90 5.54
N SER A 256 -4.75 25.75 4.79
CA SER A 256 -6.14 26.14 5.10
C SER A 256 -7.05 24.94 5.36
N ASP A 257 -7.07 23.99 4.43
CA ASP A 257 -7.94 22.81 4.56
C ASP A 257 -7.47 21.87 5.69
N GLY A 258 -6.16 21.82 5.94
CA GLY A 258 -5.57 21.10 7.07
C GLY A 258 -6.02 21.68 8.40
N TRP A 259 -6.00 23.01 8.55
CA TRP A 259 -6.49 23.66 9.75
C TRP A 259 -7.98 23.43 9.95
N ALA A 260 -8.75 23.52 8.87
CA ALA A 260 -10.19 23.21 8.92
C ALA A 260 -10.45 21.76 9.34
N ALA A 261 -9.61 20.80 8.89
CA ALA A 261 -9.70 19.40 9.30
C ALA A 261 -9.36 19.22 10.79
N VAL A 262 -8.31 19.87 11.30
CA VAL A 262 -7.96 19.87 12.74
C VAL A 262 -9.14 20.35 13.59
N GLN A 263 -9.76 21.48 13.22
CA GLN A 263 -10.88 22.05 13.96
C GLN A 263 -12.12 21.16 13.89
N ARG A 264 -12.47 20.67 12.71
CA ARG A 264 -13.65 19.84 12.46
C ARG A 264 -13.59 18.51 13.21
N ASN A 265 -12.41 17.88 13.23
CA ASN A 265 -12.21 16.54 13.76
C ASN A 265 -11.60 16.53 15.16
N GLY A 266 -11.23 17.69 15.71
CA GLY A 266 -10.60 17.79 17.03
C GLY A 266 -9.23 17.09 17.11
N TRP A 267 -8.40 17.17 16.06
CA TRP A 267 -7.11 16.51 16.06
C TRP A 267 -6.15 17.18 17.05
N ILE A 268 -5.47 16.36 17.83
CA ILE A 268 -4.47 16.79 18.82
C ILE A 268 -3.16 16.01 18.74
N ALA A 269 -3.14 14.92 17.97
CA ALA A 269 -2.02 14.00 17.78
C ALA A 269 -2.27 13.12 16.53
N PRO A 270 -1.29 12.33 16.05
CA PRO A 270 -1.48 11.31 15.03
C PRO A 270 -2.64 10.36 15.34
N LEU A 271 -3.25 9.79 14.30
CA LEU A 271 -4.34 8.82 14.50
C LEU A 271 -3.86 7.63 15.35
N TYR A 272 -4.74 7.11 16.22
CA TYR A 272 -4.50 6.02 17.17
C TYR A 272 -3.66 6.40 18.40
N TRP A 273 -3.18 7.62 18.54
CA TRP A 273 -2.53 8.10 19.75
C TRP A 273 -3.56 8.56 20.79
N SER A 274 -3.26 8.34 22.05
CA SER A 274 -4.07 8.79 23.18
C SER A 274 -3.17 9.37 24.26
N ALA A 275 -3.56 10.51 24.83
CA ALA A 275 -2.92 11.05 26.01
C ALA A 275 -3.30 10.18 27.24
N GLU A 276 -2.33 9.91 28.10
CA GLU A 276 -2.49 9.14 29.33
C GLU A 276 -2.60 10.08 30.54
N ASP A 277 -3.22 9.61 31.62
CA ASP A 277 -3.43 10.39 32.86
C ASP A 277 -2.12 10.82 33.53
N ASP A 278 -1.03 10.08 33.31
CA ASP A 278 0.30 10.40 33.83
C ASP A 278 1.07 11.43 32.97
N GLY A 279 0.43 11.95 31.93
CA GLY A 279 1.01 12.92 30.99
C GLY A 279 1.81 12.26 29.86
N GLY A 280 1.86 10.92 29.80
CA GLY A 280 2.45 10.16 28.70
C GLY A 280 1.51 10.06 27.49
N TRP A 281 1.96 9.31 26.48
CA TRP A 281 1.20 8.98 25.30
C TRP A 281 1.25 7.49 25.00
N SER A 282 0.13 6.94 24.58
CA SER A 282 0.02 5.59 24.07
C SER A 282 -0.43 5.56 22.62
N VAL A 283 -0.17 4.44 21.94
CA VAL A 283 -0.60 4.19 20.55
C VAL A 283 -1.30 2.84 20.45
N PHE A 284 -2.45 2.81 19.79
CA PHE A 284 -3.08 1.55 19.39
C PHE A 284 -2.38 0.97 18.16
N THR A 285 -1.95 -0.29 18.26
CA THR A 285 -1.28 -1.04 17.20
C THR A 285 -2.06 -2.31 16.86
N LEU A 286 -1.69 -3.00 15.77
CA LEU A 286 -2.23 -4.34 15.47
C LEU A 286 -1.88 -5.40 16.56
N SER A 287 -0.99 -5.06 17.49
CA SER A 287 -0.63 -5.90 18.64
C SER A 287 -1.18 -5.37 19.98
N GLY A 288 -2.17 -4.47 19.93
CA GLY A 288 -2.78 -3.83 21.09
C GLY A 288 -2.20 -2.45 21.39
N ARG A 289 -2.75 -1.80 22.44
CA ARG A 289 -2.30 -0.49 22.92
C ARG A 289 -1.00 -0.62 23.72
N ARG A 290 -0.09 0.32 23.53
CA ARG A 290 1.17 0.39 24.26
C ARG A 290 1.66 1.83 24.37
N SER A 291 2.58 2.08 25.30
CA SER A 291 3.30 3.34 25.36
C SER A 291 4.07 3.57 24.06
N ILE A 292 4.18 4.84 23.66
CA ILE A 292 4.92 5.23 22.46
C ILE A 292 6.42 4.97 22.67
N ASP A 293 7.06 4.37 21.68
CA ASP A 293 8.51 4.34 21.58
C ASP A 293 8.97 5.57 20.78
N PRO A 294 9.65 6.54 21.39
CA PRO A 294 10.04 7.77 20.74
C PRO A 294 11.05 7.58 19.59
N ALA A 295 11.66 6.41 19.47
CA ALA A 295 12.65 6.12 18.43
C ALA A 295 12.04 5.48 17.17
N GLU A 296 10.78 5.02 17.20
CA GLU A 296 10.09 4.49 16.04
C GLU A 296 9.65 5.62 15.08
N PRO A 297 9.60 5.40 13.77
CA PRO A 297 8.99 6.36 12.84
C PRO A 297 7.57 6.72 13.26
N VAL A 298 7.24 8.02 13.24
CA VAL A 298 5.86 8.45 13.42
C VAL A 298 4.99 7.90 12.28
N CYS A 299 3.79 7.43 12.62
CA CYS A 299 2.91 6.76 11.68
C CYS A 299 1.47 7.23 11.84
N HIS A 300 0.68 7.11 10.76
CA HIS A 300 -0.72 7.52 10.70
C HIS A 300 -0.93 9.04 10.72
N LEU A 301 -0.06 9.75 10.00
CA LEU A 301 -0.21 11.17 9.71
C LEU A 301 -1.01 11.37 8.41
N SER A 302 -1.85 12.40 8.38
CA SER A 302 -2.35 12.99 7.14
C SER A 302 -1.23 13.77 6.42
N PHE A 303 -1.44 14.08 5.15
CA PHE A 303 -0.57 15.02 4.44
C PHE A 303 -0.48 16.38 5.16
N TYR A 304 -1.60 16.85 5.69
CA TYR A 304 -1.67 18.12 6.41
C TYR A 304 -0.83 18.12 7.69
N GLU A 305 -0.84 17.03 8.45
CA GLU A 305 0.00 16.86 9.64
C GLU A 305 1.49 16.81 9.28
N ALA A 306 1.82 16.04 8.23
CA ALA A 306 3.18 15.93 7.74
C ALA A 306 3.75 17.30 7.27
N ASP A 307 2.95 18.10 6.53
CA ASP A 307 3.33 19.44 6.07
C ASP A 307 3.47 20.42 7.25
N ALA A 308 2.54 20.39 8.21
CA ALA A 308 2.59 21.24 9.41
C ALA A 308 3.80 20.93 10.29
N TYR A 309 4.09 19.63 10.49
CA TYR A 309 5.30 19.18 11.19
C TYR A 309 6.56 19.66 10.46
N ALA A 310 6.63 19.51 9.14
CA ALA A 310 7.78 19.95 8.36
C ALA A 310 8.03 21.45 8.51
N ARG A 311 6.99 22.29 8.44
CA ARG A 311 7.08 23.75 8.67
C ARG A 311 7.53 24.09 10.08
N TRP A 312 7.01 23.40 11.10
CA TRP A 312 7.44 23.58 12.49
C TRP A 312 8.92 23.24 12.67
N ALA A 313 9.40 22.19 12.01
CA ALA A 313 10.81 21.78 12.04
C ALA A 313 11.74 22.69 11.21
N GLY A 314 11.23 23.78 10.60
CA GLY A 314 12.00 24.67 9.73
C GLY A 314 12.47 23.99 8.43
N ALA A 315 11.67 23.05 7.93
CA ALA A 315 11.93 22.24 6.75
C ALA A 315 10.69 22.17 5.84
N ARG A 316 10.71 21.33 4.85
CA ARG A 316 9.60 21.04 3.95
C ARG A 316 9.46 19.53 3.68
N LEU A 317 8.38 19.13 3.04
CA LEU A 317 8.28 17.80 2.45
C LEU A 317 9.14 17.73 1.17
N PRO A 318 9.72 16.56 0.84
CA PRO A 318 10.32 16.35 -0.48
C PRO A 318 9.25 16.36 -1.57
N THR A 319 9.61 16.77 -2.76
CA THR A 319 8.83 16.43 -3.96
C THR A 319 8.98 14.93 -4.26
N GLU A 320 8.02 14.34 -5.00
CA GLU A 320 8.15 12.93 -5.41
C GLU A 320 9.40 12.68 -6.28
N ALA A 321 9.85 13.70 -7.02
CA ALA A 321 11.04 13.59 -7.85
C ALA A 321 12.33 13.61 -7.01
N GLU A 322 12.44 14.46 -6.00
CA GLU A 322 13.56 14.45 -5.05
C GLU A 322 13.62 13.12 -4.30
N TRP A 323 12.46 12.63 -3.87
CA TRP A 323 12.37 11.36 -3.16
C TRP A 323 12.84 10.19 -4.04
N GLU A 324 12.36 10.11 -5.30
CA GLU A 324 12.72 9.02 -6.22
C GLU A 324 14.21 9.02 -6.57
N VAL A 325 14.78 10.21 -6.81
CA VAL A 325 16.23 10.35 -7.08
C VAL A 325 17.05 9.91 -5.86
N ALA A 326 16.62 10.23 -4.65
CA ALA A 326 17.30 9.82 -3.43
C ALA A 326 17.18 8.31 -3.15
N ALA A 327 16.12 7.68 -3.63
CA ALA A 327 15.87 6.24 -3.49
C ALA A 327 16.51 5.42 -4.62
N GLU A 328 17.09 6.05 -5.64
CA GLU A 328 17.66 5.34 -6.79
C GLU A 328 18.79 4.40 -6.34
N GLY A 329 18.70 3.14 -6.75
CA GLY A 329 19.69 2.11 -6.41
C GLY A 329 19.61 1.55 -4.99
N LEU A 330 18.70 2.03 -4.15
CA LEU A 330 18.49 1.45 -2.83
C LEU A 330 17.73 0.13 -2.93
N ALA A 331 18.18 -0.87 -2.18
CA ALA A 331 17.49 -2.16 -2.07
C ALA A 331 16.45 -2.11 -0.93
N ALA A 332 15.35 -2.84 -1.12
CA ALA A 332 14.37 -3.06 -0.06
C ALA A 332 15.01 -3.90 1.07
N GLY A 333 15.18 -3.27 2.23
CA GLY A 333 15.72 -3.88 3.45
C GLY A 333 14.65 -4.58 4.30
N ALA A 334 14.66 -4.34 5.62
CA ALA A 334 13.59 -4.69 6.55
C ALA A 334 12.47 -3.65 6.55
N GLY A 335 11.41 -3.88 7.33
CA GLY A 335 10.30 -2.94 7.49
C GLY A 335 9.13 -3.20 6.54
N PHE A 336 8.84 -4.47 6.26
CA PHE A 336 7.74 -4.93 5.39
C PHE A 336 6.85 -5.96 6.09
N VAL A 337 5.69 -6.27 5.50
CA VAL A 337 4.76 -7.26 6.06
C VAL A 337 5.41 -8.63 6.24
N ASP A 338 6.36 -8.96 5.37
CA ASP A 338 7.14 -10.20 5.39
C ASP A 338 7.94 -10.40 6.69
N ASP A 339 8.33 -9.30 7.34
CA ASP A 339 9.06 -9.33 8.62
C ASP A 339 8.14 -9.58 9.83
N GLY A 340 6.82 -9.52 9.61
CA GLY A 340 5.80 -9.87 10.61
C GLY A 340 5.62 -8.87 11.75
N LEU A 341 6.31 -7.73 11.72
CA LEU A 341 6.24 -6.71 12.77
C LEU A 341 4.92 -5.94 12.77
N LEU A 342 4.36 -5.65 11.59
CA LEU A 342 3.11 -4.92 11.37
C LEU A 342 3.05 -3.55 12.10
N HIS A 343 4.20 -2.98 12.35
CA HIS A 343 4.39 -1.67 12.96
C HIS A 343 5.80 -1.17 12.61
N PRO A 344 6.00 0.14 12.37
CA PRO A 344 7.31 0.66 12.02
C PRO A 344 8.37 0.32 13.08
N ALA A 345 9.57 -0.03 12.64
CA ALA A 345 10.70 -0.32 13.50
C ALA A 345 11.67 0.86 13.54
N ARG A 346 12.42 0.96 14.64
CA ARG A 346 13.46 1.97 14.79
C ARG A 346 14.51 1.87 13.69
N ALA A 347 15.05 3.00 13.26
CA ALA A 347 16.23 3.02 12.42
C ALA A 347 17.44 2.47 13.18
N ASP A 348 18.26 1.69 12.49
CA ASP A 348 19.57 1.30 13.03
C ASP A 348 20.42 2.53 13.35
N SER A 349 21.27 2.43 14.38
CA SER A 349 22.14 3.54 14.83
C SER A 349 23.34 3.78 13.90
N VAL A 350 23.44 3.04 12.79
CA VAL A 350 24.55 3.14 11.83
C VAL A 350 24.45 4.44 11.04
N ILE A 351 25.50 5.27 11.09
CA ILE A 351 25.61 6.45 10.21
C ILE A 351 25.81 5.95 8.77
N SER A 352 24.94 6.37 7.86
CA SER A 352 24.98 6.00 6.44
C SER A 352 25.17 7.27 5.58
N ALA A 353 25.90 7.12 4.48
CA ALA A 353 26.01 8.17 3.46
C ALA A 353 24.73 8.29 2.60
N ALA A 354 23.81 7.33 2.69
CA ALA A 354 22.51 7.35 2.03
C ALA A 354 21.39 7.43 3.08
N PRO A 355 20.21 7.98 2.72
CA PRO A 355 19.05 7.98 3.61
C PRO A 355 18.65 6.55 3.99
N ARG A 356 18.36 6.33 5.27
CA ARG A 356 17.92 5.03 5.81
C ARG A 356 16.40 4.90 5.72
N GLN A 357 15.90 3.69 5.65
CA GLN A 357 14.45 3.39 5.68
C GLN A 357 13.63 4.14 4.62
N MET A 358 14.23 4.39 3.44
CA MET A 358 13.51 4.96 2.29
C MET A 358 12.45 3.98 1.75
N LEU A 359 12.72 2.68 1.85
CA LEU A 359 11.82 1.62 1.42
C LEU A 359 11.39 0.80 2.63
N GLY A 360 10.08 0.74 2.85
CA GLY A 360 9.46 0.09 4.00
C GLY A 360 9.15 1.06 5.15
N GLU A 361 8.80 0.54 6.29
CA GLU A 361 8.41 1.20 7.55
C GLU A 361 7.14 2.05 7.44
N VAL A 362 7.19 3.21 6.79
CA VAL A 362 6.04 4.10 6.57
C VAL A 362 6.02 4.64 5.14
N TRP A 363 4.85 4.75 4.57
CA TRP A 363 4.64 5.55 3.36
C TRP A 363 4.99 7.01 3.66
N GLU A 364 5.93 7.58 2.93
CA GLU A 364 6.39 8.95 3.13
C GLU A 364 5.59 9.92 2.27
N TRP A 365 4.87 10.88 2.89
CA TRP A 365 4.18 11.93 2.18
C TRP A 365 5.17 12.81 1.42
N THR A 366 4.82 13.15 0.19
CA THR A 366 5.57 14.11 -0.63
C THR A 366 4.76 15.39 -0.84
N ALA A 367 5.44 16.50 -1.17
CA ALA A 367 4.77 17.75 -1.54
C ALA A 367 4.06 17.70 -2.90
N SER A 368 4.11 16.57 -3.62
CA SER A 368 3.60 16.44 -4.97
C SER A 368 2.14 16.03 -5.01
N ALA A 369 1.32 16.78 -5.75
CA ALA A 369 -0.03 16.34 -6.11
C ALA A 369 0.05 15.11 -7.04
N TYR A 370 -0.91 14.20 -6.89
CA TYR A 370 -1.01 13.04 -7.76
C TYR A 370 -1.57 13.44 -9.13
N LEU A 371 -0.66 13.66 -10.07
CA LEU A 371 -0.94 14.09 -11.44
C LEU A 371 -0.34 13.10 -12.44
N PRO A 372 -0.82 13.05 -13.69
CA PRO A 372 -0.21 12.25 -14.73
C PRO A 372 1.21 12.74 -15.05
N TYR A 373 2.13 11.81 -15.23
CA TYR A 373 3.45 12.14 -15.77
C TYR A 373 3.35 12.63 -17.23
N PRO A 374 4.30 13.46 -17.72
CA PRO A 374 4.33 13.90 -19.10
C PRO A 374 4.27 12.72 -20.09
N GLY A 375 3.24 12.69 -20.93
CA GLY A 375 3.02 11.60 -21.88
C GLY A 375 2.31 10.35 -21.31
N PHE A 376 1.81 10.39 -20.07
CA PHE A 376 0.99 9.34 -19.50
C PHE A 376 -0.20 8.99 -20.40
N LYS A 377 -0.46 7.69 -20.54
CA LYS A 377 -1.66 7.17 -21.20
C LYS A 377 -2.17 5.98 -20.36
N PRO A 378 -3.45 6.00 -19.95
CA PRO A 378 -4.03 4.84 -19.28
C PRO A 378 -4.04 3.63 -20.23
N ALA A 379 -4.00 2.43 -19.67
CA ALA A 379 -4.19 1.21 -20.43
C ALA A 379 -5.60 1.20 -21.09
N GLU A 380 -5.74 0.46 -22.19
CA GLU A 380 -7.04 0.31 -22.85
C GLU A 380 -8.01 -0.55 -22.01
N GLY A 381 -9.30 -0.27 -22.12
CA GLY A 381 -10.37 -1.01 -21.45
C GLY A 381 -10.46 -0.75 -19.94
N ALA A 382 -11.20 -1.61 -19.25
CA ALA A 382 -11.48 -1.45 -17.82
C ALA A 382 -10.22 -1.44 -16.93
N VAL A 383 -9.15 -2.14 -17.33
CA VAL A 383 -7.86 -2.13 -16.60
C VAL A 383 -7.27 -0.72 -16.52
N GLY A 384 -7.48 0.13 -17.53
CA GLY A 384 -7.02 1.53 -17.52
C GLY A 384 -7.76 2.43 -16.53
N GLU A 385 -8.86 1.97 -15.94
CA GLU A 385 -9.55 2.70 -14.90
C GLU A 385 -8.85 2.61 -13.52
N TYR A 386 -7.77 1.86 -13.42
CA TYR A 386 -7.11 1.53 -12.15
C TYR A 386 -6.48 2.75 -11.46
N ASN A 387 -5.75 3.60 -12.18
CA ASN A 387 -4.99 4.71 -11.60
C ASN A 387 -5.42 6.08 -12.13
N GLY A 388 -5.57 6.21 -13.44
CA GLY A 388 -5.71 7.52 -14.11
C GLY A 388 -6.86 8.38 -13.61
N LYS A 389 -7.99 7.80 -13.28
CA LYS A 389 -9.18 8.53 -12.82
C LYS A 389 -9.06 9.10 -11.39
N PHE A 390 -8.04 8.69 -10.64
CA PHE A 390 -7.78 9.22 -9.30
C PHE A 390 -6.79 10.40 -9.29
N MET A 391 -6.28 10.84 -10.46
CA MET A 391 -5.32 11.94 -10.58
C MET A 391 -5.99 13.31 -10.40
N SER A 392 -6.65 13.49 -9.25
CA SER A 392 -7.29 14.73 -8.82
C SER A 392 -7.53 14.72 -7.32
N GLY A 393 -7.11 15.75 -6.60
CA GLY A 393 -7.37 15.89 -5.16
C GLY A 393 -6.64 14.90 -4.27
N GLN A 394 -5.61 14.25 -4.77
CA GLN A 394 -4.77 13.29 -4.04
C GLN A 394 -3.34 13.80 -3.95
N MET A 395 -2.61 13.35 -2.93
CA MET A 395 -1.19 13.61 -2.75
C MET A 395 -0.40 12.31 -2.86
N VAL A 396 0.84 12.40 -3.37
CA VAL A 396 1.70 11.24 -3.58
C VAL A 396 2.42 10.82 -2.31
N LEU A 397 2.43 9.51 -2.05
CA LEU A 397 3.28 8.86 -1.05
C LEU A 397 4.26 7.91 -1.72
N ARG A 398 5.42 7.73 -1.11
CA ARG A 398 6.50 6.89 -1.61
C ARG A 398 7.02 5.93 -0.54
N GLY A 399 7.65 4.84 -0.95
CA GLY A 399 8.48 3.99 -0.13
C GLY A 399 7.88 2.68 0.34
N GLY A 400 6.57 2.55 0.50
CA GLY A 400 5.96 1.39 1.15
C GLY A 400 5.91 1.54 2.67
N ALA A 401 5.29 0.59 3.35
CA ALA A 401 5.14 0.58 4.79
C ALA A 401 5.38 -0.82 5.38
N CYS A 402 5.44 -0.91 6.70
CA CYS A 402 5.60 -2.16 7.44
C CYS A 402 4.47 -3.20 7.22
N VAL A 403 3.44 -2.83 6.50
CA VAL A 403 2.31 -3.67 6.09
C VAL A 403 2.26 -3.93 4.59
N THR A 404 3.20 -3.38 3.83
CA THR A 404 3.35 -3.59 2.38
C THR A 404 4.18 -4.85 2.13
N PRO A 405 3.85 -5.72 1.15
CA PRO A 405 4.71 -6.82 0.73
C PRO A 405 6.01 -6.32 0.08
N ARG A 406 7.15 -6.91 0.47
CA ARG A 406 8.49 -6.47 0.04
C ARG A 406 8.68 -6.54 -1.49
N ASP A 407 8.24 -7.62 -2.13
CA ASP A 407 8.36 -7.82 -3.57
C ASP A 407 7.39 -6.98 -4.41
N HIS A 408 6.53 -6.19 -3.73
CA HIS A 408 5.60 -5.27 -4.34
C HIS A 408 6.23 -3.88 -4.56
N ILE A 409 7.25 -3.49 -3.74
CA ILE A 409 7.81 -2.15 -3.71
C ILE A 409 8.99 -1.96 -4.68
N ARG A 410 9.12 -0.74 -5.17
CA ARG A 410 10.20 -0.20 -6.00
C ARG A 410 10.25 1.32 -5.88
N ALA A 411 11.38 1.93 -6.18
CA ALA A 411 11.57 3.38 -6.04
C ALA A 411 10.59 4.20 -6.89
N SER A 412 10.17 3.70 -8.06
CA SER A 412 9.20 4.39 -8.93
C SER A 412 7.74 4.27 -8.48
N TYR A 413 7.43 3.39 -7.50
CA TYR A 413 6.04 3.17 -7.05
C TYR A 413 5.41 4.46 -6.53
N ARG A 414 4.22 4.79 -7.04
CA ARG A 414 3.44 5.97 -6.65
C ARG A 414 2.16 5.54 -5.95
N ASN A 415 2.14 5.64 -4.62
CA ASN A 415 0.91 5.52 -3.86
C ASN A 415 0.26 6.90 -3.70
N PHE A 416 -1.04 6.94 -3.45
CA PHE A 416 -1.78 8.20 -3.36
C PHE A 416 -2.99 8.06 -2.44
N PHE A 417 -3.23 9.11 -1.65
CA PHE A 417 -4.41 9.23 -0.79
C PHE A 417 -4.93 10.67 -0.77
N PRO A 418 -6.22 10.88 -0.42
CA PRO A 418 -6.71 12.21 -0.08
C PRO A 418 -5.85 12.84 1.03
N PRO A 419 -5.61 14.16 0.98
CA PRO A 419 -4.72 14.83 1.95
C PRO A 419 -5.12 14.66 3.42
N GLU A 420 -6.39 14.40 3.70
CA GLU A 420 -6.94 14.20 5.05
C GLU A 420 -6.82 12.75 5.55
N ALA A 421 -6.42 11.81 4.69
CA ALA A 421 -6.33 10.39 5.03
C ALA A 421 -5.26 10.12 6.10
N ARG A 422 -5.63 9.42 7.20
CA ARG A 422 -4.75 9.14 8.34
C ARG A 422 -4.58 7.65 8.65
N TRP A 423 -5.51 6.80 8.17
CA TRP A 423 -5.49 5.37 8.52
C TRP A 423 -4.44 4.56 7.75
N ALA A 424 -3.86 5.11 6.67
CA ALA A 424 -2.70 4.54 6.03
C ALA A 424 -1.49 4.51 7.00
N PHE A 425 -0.57 3.57 6.80
CA PHE A 425 0.70 3.56 7.53
C PHE A 425 1.64 4.61 6.93
N SER A 426 1.26 5.87 7.06
CA SER A 426 1.89 7.05 6.48
C SER A 426 2.66 7.84 7.52
N GLY A 427 3.84 8.31 7.14
CA GLY A 427 4.73 9.12 7.97
C GLY A 427 5.36 10.24 7.15
N VAL A 428 6.48 10.77 7.61
CA VAL A 428 7.12 11.94 7.03
C VAL A 428 8.63 11.84 7.04
N ARG A 429 9.25 12.19 5.92
CA ARG A 429 10.68 12.50 5.78
C ARG A 429 10.82 13.97 5.43
N LEU A 430 11.80 14.65 6.05
CA LEU A 430 12.03 16.06 5.82
C LEU A 430 12.96 16.29 4.64
N ALA A 431 12.73 17.38 3.94
CA ALA A 431 13.62 17.97 2.94
C ALA A 431 13.94 19.42 3.28
N ARG A 432 15.03 19.92 2.76
CA ARG A 432 15.39 21.34 2.78
C ARG A 432 16.14 21.72 1.52
N ASP A 433 16.08 22.97 1.15
CA ASP A 433 16.90 23.53 0.09
C ASP A 433 18.37 23.56 0.55
N ALA A 434 19.31 23.39 -0.37
CA ALA A 434 20.76 23.32 -0.06
C ALA A 434 21.37 24.70 0.11
#